data_4991c0be826048079070b0bcf32554f9
#
_entry.id   4991c0be826048079070b0bcf32554f9
#
_cell.length_a   1.000
_cell.length_b   1.000
_cell.length_c   1.000
_cell.angle_alpha   90.00
_cell.angle_beta   90.00
_cell.angle_gamma   90.00
#
_symmetry.space_group_name_H-M   'P 1'
#
loop_
_entity.id
_entity.type
_entity.pdbx_description
1 polymer ?
#
loop_
_entity_poly.entity_id
_entity_poly.type
_entity_poly.pdbx_seq_one_letter_code
_entity_poly.pdbx_strand_id
1 'polypeptide(L)'
;MTVESGEKTVPNLEHKGLGVTIMTREFPPDVYGGAGVHVDYLSRSLSKLMKVEVRCFGKERPQPEGMEAKSYEPWDLMEKADDRRFAKALLPLSVNLAMVKDRITSDVVHCHTWYTFMAGFYAKQLYGVPLVTTIHSLEPLRPWKEEQLGAAYRLSCWMERTGVEASDRVIAVSKEMKRDILKCYDVDEEKVRVIHNGIDLDEYKRKESDITREEYGIWEKYILFVGRMSRQKGIFHLLGAVPDLPEDVQVVLCAGAPDTPEVEAEVVGEAAKWPNVRLIREMVPKEKLIELYSHAQVFCCPSVYEPFGIINLEAMACETPVVASRVGGIIEVVVHGETGFLVEPGRPGELALALNKLLRDRELARRMGKAGRKRVELFFSWDSVAKQTRDLYREMVVTK
;
A
#
# COMPACT_ATOMS: atom_id res chain seq x y z
N MET A 1 -30.34 -57.70 -13.66
CA MET A 1 -30.10 -56.89 -12.46
C MET A 1 -28.91 -55.98 -12.73
N THR A 2 -29.21 -54.80 -13.19
CA THR A 2 -28.26 -53.72 -13.52
C THR A 2 -28.16 -52.82 -12.30
N VAL A 3 -26.98 -52.71 -11.72
CA VAL A 3 -26.67 -51.82 -10.59
C VAL A 3 -26.35 -50.47 -11.19
N GLU A 4 -27.26 -49.49 -10.98
CA GLU A 4 -26.99 -48.10 -11.27
C GLU A 4 -26.01 -47.51 -10.23
N SER A 5 -24.85 -47.08 -10.66
CA SER A 5 -23.90 -46.32 -9.89
C SER A 5 -24.37 -44.87 -9.80
N GLY A 6 -25.06 -44.55 -8.67
CA GLY A 6 -25.40 -43.17 -8.36
C GLY A 6 -24.15 -42.36 -8.03
N GLU A 7 -23.68 -41.51 -8.93
CA GLU A 7 -22.78 -40.41 -8.65
C GLU A 7 -23.46 -39.45 -7.66
N LYS A 8 -22.96 -39.43 -6.43
CA LYS A 8 -23.32 -38.37 -5.46
C LYS A 8 -22.69 -37.07 -5.95
N THR A 9 -23.48 -36.28 -6.66
CA THR A 9 -23.18 -34.86 -6.90
C THR A 9 -23.04 -34.17 -5.55
N VAL A 10 -21.82 -33.76 -5.23
CA VAL A 10 -21.55 -32.84 -4.13
C VAL A 10 -22.35 -31.57 -4.39
N PRO A 11 -23.22 -31.10 -3.46
CA PRO A 11 -23.95 -29.88 -3.69
C PRO A 11 -22.98 -28.73 -3.87
N ASN A 12 -23.12 -28.03 -4.98
CA ASN A 12 -22.45 -26.77 -5.25
C ASN A 12 -22.86 -25.79 -4.14
N LEU A 13 -21.98 -25.58 -3.13
CA LEU A 13 -22.15 -24.58 -2.06
C LEU A 13 -21.90 -23.19 -2.63
N GLU A 14 -22.70 -22.82 -3.62
CA GLU A 14 -22.73 -21.50 -4.18
C GLU A 14 -23.33 -20.50 -3.17
N HIS A 15 -22.49 -19.54 -2.77
CA HIS A 15 -22.83 -18.16 -2.38
C HIS A 15 -23.98 -17.90 -1.36
N LYS A 16 -24.15 -18.71 -0.32
CA LYS A 16 -24.97 -18.30 0.81
C LYS A 16 -24.06 -17.91 1.99
N GLY A 17 -23.76 -16.62 2.10
CA GLY A 17 -23.77 -16.01 3.40
C GLY A 17 -22.47 -15.44 3.94
N LEU A 18 -21.26 -15.69 3.39
CA LEU A 18 -20.06 -15.07 3.98
C LEU A 18 -20.05 -13.55 3.74
N GLY A 19 -19.96 -12.79 4.84
CA GLY A 19 -19.92 -11.34 4.81
C GLY A 19 -18.74 -10.78 5.59
N VAL A 20 -18.12 -9.70 5.13
CA VAL A 20 -17.07 -8.97 5.82
C VAL A 20 -17.43 -7.50 5.99
N THR A 21 -17.14 -6.95 7.18
CA THR A 21 -17.06 -5.50 7.40
C THR A 21 -15.59 -5.09 7.39
N ILE A 22 -15.17 -4.39 6.36
CA ILE A 22 -13.83 -3.81 6.23
C ILE A 22 -13.83 -2.44 6.90
N MET A 23 -12.92 -2.21 7.83
CA MET A 23 -12.75 -0.93 8.51
C MET A 23 -11.42 -0.30 8.10
N THR A 24 -11.48 0.92 7.57
CA THR A 24 -10.32 1.64 7.04
C THR A 24 -10.40 3.13 7.32
N ARG A 25 -9.25 3.80 7.34
CA ARG A 25 -9.21 5.26 7.36
C ARG A 25 -9.47 5.83 5.96
N GLU A 26 -8.78 5.30 4.96
CA GLU A 26 -8.80 5.79 3.59
C GLU A 26 -9.70 4.93 2.71
N PHE A 27 -10.59 5.58 1.97
CA PHE A 27 -11.43 4.95 0.95
C PHE A 27 -11.86 6.00 -0.09
N PRO A 28 -12.03 5.66 -1.37
CA PRO A 28 -12.39 6.64 -2.39
C PRO A 28 -13.58 7.54 -2.01
N PRO A 29 -13.52 8.87 -2.30
CA PRO A 29 -12.47 9.56 -3.06
C PRO A 29 -11.21 9.93 -2.24
N ASP A 30 -11.21 9.72 -0.92
CA ASP A 30 -10.16 10.16 0.01
C ASP A 30 -9.08 9.09 0.17
N VAL A 31 -8.20 8.94 -0.83
CA VAL A 31 -7.08 8.00 -0.84
C VAL A 31 -5.78 8.77 -1.04
N TYR A 32 -4.83 8.64 -0.09
CA TYR A 32 -3.52 9.31 -0.15
C TYR A 32 -2.34 8.39 0.10
N GLY A 33 -2.57 7.09 0.33
CA GLY A 33 -1.50 6.13 0.61
C GLY A 33 -1.78 4.73 0.12
N GLY A 34 -0.74 3.88 0.14
CA GLY A 34 -0.83 2.49 -0.31
C GLY A 34 -1.88 1.64 0.42
N ALA A 35 -2.19 1.97 1.69
CA ALA A 35 -3.23 1.27 2.44
C ALA A 35 -4.63 1.55 1.87
N GLY A 36 -4.92 2.80 1.51
CA GLY A 36 -6.19 3.17 0.86
C GLY A 36 -6.34 2.54 -0.52
N VAL A 37 -5.26 2.56 -1.33
CA VAL A 37 -5.20 1.85 -2.61
C VAL A 37 -5.49 0.36 -2.43
N HIS A 38 -4.84 -0.28 -1.45
CA HIS A 38 -5.07 -1.69 -1.14
C HIS A 38 -6.55 -1.97 -0.82
N VAL A 39 -7.16 -1.17 0.07
CA VAL A 39 -8.56 -1.41 0.50
C VAL A 39 -9.53 -1.21 -0.66
N ASP A 40 -9.33 -0.20 -1.50
CA ASP A 40 -10.18 0.05 -2.66
C ASP A 40 -10.21 -1.18 -3.60
N TYR A 41 -9.06 -1.64 -4.05
CA TYR A 41 -8.99 -2.78 -4.97
C TYR A 41 -9.38 -4.11 -4.32
N LEU A 42 -8.96 -4.34 -3.08
CA LEU A 42 -9.33 -5.55 -2.35
C LEU A 42 -10.85 -5.65 -2.17
N SER A 43 -11.50 -4.57 -1.72
CA SER A 43 -12.95 -4.57 -1.49
C SER A 43 -13.74 -4.79 -2.78
N ARG A 44 -13.33 -4.16 -3.90
CA ARG A 44 -13.92 -4.41 -5.22
C ARG A 44 -13.75 -5.86 -5.69
N SER A 45 -12.57 -6.45 -5.47
CA SER A 45 -12.34 -7.85 -5.86
C SER A 45 -13.06 -8.84 -4.93
N LEU A 46 -13.16 -8.52 -3.62
CA LEU A 46 -13.94 -9.32 -2.67
C LEU A 46 -15.43 -9.24 -2.93
N SER A 47 -15.98 -8.08 -3.35
CA SER A 47 -17.42 -7.92 -3.62
C SER A 47 -17.93 -8.82 -4.74
N LYS A 48 -17.05 -9.26 -5.64
CA LYS A 48 -17.34 -10.29 -6.66
C LYS A 48 -17.47 -11.71 -6.06
N LEU A 49 -16.98 -11.93 -4.85
CA LEU A 49 -16.85 -13.25 -4.21
C LEU A 49 -17.74 -13.43 -2.97
N MET A 50 -18.16 -12.32 -2.32
CA MET A 50 -18.86 -12.33 -1.05
C MET A 50 -19.52 -10.98 -0.74
N LYS A 51 -20.31 -10.88 0.34
CA LYS A 51 -20.86 -9.60 0.80
C LYS A 51 -19.77 -8.75 1.45
N VAL A 52 -19.66 -7.49 1.04
CA VAL A 52 -18.69 -6.53 1.56
C VAL A 52 -19.41 -5.26 2.03
N GLU A 53 -19.16 -4.87 3.29
CA GLU A 53 -19.46 -3.56 3.83
C GLU A 53 -18.13 -2.87 4.15
N VAL A 54 -17.95 -1.62 3.70
CA VAL A 54 -16.80 -0.81 4.05
C VAL A 54 -17.21 0.27 5.03
N ARG A 55 -16.54 0.38 6.18
CA ARG A 55 -16.67 1.49 7.13
C ARG A 55 -15.40 2.32 7.10
N CYS A 56 -15.51 3.60 6.77
CA CYS A 56 -14.36 4.45 6.56
C CYS A 56 -14.52 5.82 7.21
N PHE A 57 -13.42 6.56 7.34
CA PHE A 57 -13.44 7.93 7.83
C PHE A 57 -13.93 8.88 6.75
N GLY A 58 -14.49 10.02 7.18
CA GLY A 58 -14.86 11.14 6.34
C GLY A 58 -16.36 11.32 6.15
N LYS A 59 -16.69 12.21 5.23
CA LYS A 59 -18.08 12.56 4.89
C LYS A 59 -18.76 11.49 4.05
N GLU A 60 -20.07 11.59 3.96
CA GLU A 60 -20.88 10.75 3.08
C GLU A 60 -20.33 10.74 1.66
N ARG A 61 -20.37 9.58 1.03
CA ARG A 61 -19.80 9.34 -0.30
C ARG A 61 -20.73 8.52 -1.18
N PRO A 62 -20.55 8.55 -2.52
CA PRO A 62 -21.27 7.69 -3.44
C PRO A 62 -21.07 6.21 -3.08
N GLN A 63 -22.14 5.41 -3.22
CA GLN A 63 -22.06 3.97 -2.97
C GLN A 63 -21.26 3.30 -4.11
N PRO A 64 -20.24 2.51 -3.79
CA PRO A 64 -19.50 1.77 -4.81
C PRO A 64 -20.34 0.59 -5.33
N GLU A 65 -20.10 0.20 -6.57
CA GLU A 65 -20.78 -0.92 -7.19
C GLU A 65 -20.52 -2.25 -6.45
N GLY A 66 -21.58 -2.99 -6.19
CA GLY A 66 -21.50 -4.35 -5.61
C GLY A 66 -21.18 -4.43 -4.12
N MET A 67 -21.07 -3.29 -3.40
CA MET A 67 -20.79 -3.26 -1.96
C MET A 67 -21.47 -2.06 -1.28
N GLU A 68 -21.53 -2.07 0.04
CA GLU A 68 -22.00 -0.95 0.86
C GLU A 68 -20.82 -0.19 1.44
N ALA A 69 -20.85 1.16 1.40
CA ALA A 69 -19.85 2.00 2.07
C ALA A 69 -20.52 2.99 3.01
N LYS A 70 -20.07 3.00 4.28
CA LYS A 70 -20.51 3.93 5.33
C LYS A 70 -19.35 4.78 5.80
N SER A 71 -19.58 6.07 5.90
CA SER A 71 -18.57 7.05 6.35
C SER A 71 -18.88 7.52 7.76
N TYR A 72 -17.83 7.82 8.51
CA TYR A 72 -17.92 8.26 9.89
C TYR A 72 -16.98 9.44 10.10
N GLU A 73 -17.55 10.55 10.58
CA GLU A 73 -16.78 11.73 10.94
C GLU A 73 -16.38 11.68 12.42
N PRO A 74 -15.27 12.33 12.79
CA PRO A 74 -14.88 12.46 14.19
C PRO A 74 -15.88 13.31 14.96
N TRP A 75 -15.96 13.12 16.27
CA TRP A 75 -16.81 13.94 17.12
C TRP A 75 -16.18 15.33 17.30
N ASP A 76 -16.96 16.39 17.09
CA ASP A 76 -16.52 17.80 17.20
C ASP A 76 -15.81 18.12 18.53
N LEU A 77 -16.21 17.44 19.62
CA LEU A 77 -15.59 17.63 20.93
C LEU A 77 -14.09 17.28 20.92
N MET A 78 -13.68 16.30 20.10
CA MET A 78 -12.29 15.86 20.02
C MET A 78 -11.41 16.83 19.23
N GLU A 79 -12.00 17.67 18.39
CA GLU A 79 -11.28 18.75 17.67
C GLU A 79 -10.88 19.90 18.59
N LYS A 80 -11.56 20.04 19.74
CA LYS A 80 -11.37 21.08 20.73
C LYS A 80 -10.39 20.69 21.83
N ALA A 81 -9.59 19.66 21.62
CA ALA A 81 -8.55 19.28 22.59
C ALA A 81 -7.55 20.42 22.79
N ASP A 82 -7.21 20.70 24.05
CA ASP A 82 -6.28 21.79 24.45
C ASP A 82 -4.93 21.63 23.75
N ASP A 83 -4.45 20.40 23.59
CA ASP A 83 -3.26 20.11 22.81
C ASP A 83 -3.67 19.48 21.46
N ARG A 84 -3.50 20.24 20.37
CA ARG A 84 -3.80 19.80 19.00
C ARG A 84 -3.03 18.56 18.55
N ARG A 85 -1.90 18.26 19.18
CA ARG A 85 -1.13 17.04 18.89
C ARG A 85 -1.89 15.80 19.32
N PHE A 86 -2.65 15.88 20.43
CA PHE A 86 -3.48 14.79 20.91
C PHE A 86 -4.70 14.54 20.02
N ALA A 87 -5.24 15.57 19.37
CA ALA A 87 -6.35 15.42 18.44
C ALA A 87 -6.04 14.38 17.34
N LYS A 88 -4.79 14.35 16.85
CA LYS A 88 -4.38 13.38 15.81
C LYS A 88 -4.55 11.90 16.21
N ALA A 89 -4.56 11.58 17.51
CA ALA A 89 -4.80 10.23 18.01
C ALA A 89 -6.19 10.07 18.63
N LEU A 90 -6.77 11.12 19.22
CA LEU A 90 -8.10 11.06 19.83
C LEU A 90 -9.23 11.07 18.80
N LEU A 91 -9.07 11.80 17.69
CA LEU A 91 -10.02 11.80 16.59
C LEU A 91 -10.28 10.38 16.02
N PRO A 92 -9.24 9.57 15.72
CA PRO A 92 -9.46 8.18 15.32
C PRO A 92 -10.26 7.36 16.32
N LEU A 93 -10.06 7.54 17.62
CA LEU A 93 -10.83 6.82 18.65
C LEU A 93 -12.32 7.15 18.61
N SER A 94 -12.69 8.43 18.41
CA SER A 94 -14.09 8.82 18.27
C SER A 94 -14.76 8.18 17.05
N VAL A 95 -14.04 8.12 15.91
CA VAL A 95 -14.52 7.44 14.71
C VAL A 95 -14.64 5.94 14.94
N ASN A 96 -13.70 5.32 15.65
CA ASN A 96 -13.77 3.89 15.99
C ASN A 96 -15.02 3.56 16.81
N LEU A 97 -15.36 4.40 17.79
CA LEU A 97 -16.62 4.25 18.55
C LEU A 97 -17.86 4.45 17.67
N ALA A 98 -17.83 5.45 16.78
CA ALA A 98 -18.90 5.66 15.82
C ALA A 98 -19.10 4.47 14.86
N MET A 99 -18.00 3.85 14.40
CA MET A 99 -18.07 2.66 13.53
C MET A 99 -18.77 1.47 14.19
N VAL A 100 -18.58 1.25 15.49
CA VAL A 100 -19.13 0.10 16.20
C VAL A 100 -20.51 0.35 16.82
N LYS A 101 -20.98 1.59 16.89
CA LYS A 101 -22.35 1.89 17.35
C LYS A 101 -23.42 1.32 16.39
N ASP A 102 -23.11 1.28 15.11
CA ASP A 102 -23.99 0.70 14.10
C ASP A 102 -23.81 -0.83 14.09
N ARG A 103 -24.93 -1.55 14.05
CA ARG A 103 -24.93 -3.01 14.12
C ARG A 103 -24.02 -3.63 13.05
N ILE A 104 -23.16 -4.56 13.48
CA ILE A 104 -22.33 -5.40 12.61
C ILE A 104 -23.05 -6.73 12.42
N THR A 105 -23.32 -7.09 11.17
CA THR A 105 -24.02 -8.33 10.80
C THR A 105 -23.18 -9.26 9.94
N SER A 106 -21.95 -8.85 9.61
CA SER A 106 -20.97 -9.64 8.88
C SER A 106 -20.39 -10.75 9.76
N ASP A 107 -19.89 -11.80 9.10
CA ASP A 107 -19.27 -12.94 9.78
C ASP A 107 -17.84 -12.64 10.26
N VAL A 108 -17.16 -11.65 9.66
CA VAL A 108 -15.80 -11.23 9.96
C VAL A 108 -15.69 -9.71 9.94
N VAL A 109 -14.88 -9.15 10.83
CA VAL A 109 -14.42 -7.76 10.77
C VAL A 109 -12.95 -7.76 10.37
N HIS A 110 -12.61 -6.94 9.36
CA HIS A 110 -11.26 -6.80 8.86
C HIS A 110 -10.81 -5.34 8.91
N CYS A 111 -9.80 -5.04 9.72
CA CYS A 111 -9.29 -3.69 9.95
C CYS A 111 -7.97 -3.45 9.22
N HIS A 112 -7.82 -2.25 8.68
CA HIS A 112 -6.61 -1.78 8.00
C HIS A 112 -6.03 -0.57 8.71
N THR A 113 -4.75 -0.64 9.06
CA THR A 113 -3.99 0.37 9.81
C THR A 113 -4.46 0.58 11.25
N TRP A 114 -3.58 1.05 12.12
CA TRP A 114 -3.88 1.30 13.54
C TRP A 114 -5.06 2.26 13.77
N TYR A 115 -5.36 3.11 12.78
CA TYR A 115 -6.49 4.05 12.86
C TYR A 115 -7.84 3.38 13.10
N THR A 116 -7.99 2.10 12.73
CA THR A 116 -9.26 1.36 12.86
C THR A 116 -9.14 0.10 13.74
N PHE A 117 -7.95 -0.21 14.25
CA PHE A 117 -7.75 -1.44 15.03
C PHE A 117 -8.58 -1.47 16.31
N MET A 118 -8.79 -0.30 16.95
CA MET A 118 -9.66 -0.24 18.12
C MET A 118 -11.14 -0.48 17.77
N ALA A 119 -11.61 -0.06 16.60
CA ALA A 119 -12.96 -0.43 16.15
C ALA A 119 -13.10 -1.94 15.98
N GLY A 120 -12.10 -2.61 15.38
CA GLY A 120 -12.08 -4.06 15.29
C GLY A 120 -12.05 -4.76 16.65
N PHE A 121 -11.23 -4.25 17.58
CA PHE A 121 -11.17 -4.75 18.95
C PHE A 121 -12.55 -4.63 19.65
N TYR A 122 -13.19 -3.47 19.57
CA TYR A 122 -14.52 -3.27 20.15
C TYR A 122 -15.58 -4.15 19.47
N ALA A 123 -15.54 -4.28 18.13
CA ALA A 123 -16.44 -5.16 17.41
C ALA A 123 -16.33 -6.61 17.89
N LYS A 124 -15.11 -7.13 18.06
CA LYS A 124 -14.86 -8.46 18.60
C LYS A 124 -15.44 -8.62 19.99
N GLN A 125 -15.24 -7.64 20.88
CA GLN A 125 -15.75 -7.71 22.26
C GLN A 125 -17.28 -7.59 22.36
N LEU A 126 -17.89 -6.71 21.58
CA LEU A 126 -19.33 -6.42 21.64
C LEU A 126 -20.18 -7.43 20.87
N TYR A 127 -19.72 -7.88 19.72
CA TYR A 127 -20.49 -8.72 18.80
C TYR A 127 -20.01 -10.16 18.73
N GLY A 128 -18.86 -10.51 19.35
CA GLY A 128 -18.24 -11.84 19.27
C GLY A 128 -17.80 -12.22 17.85
N VAL A 129 -17.63 -11.26 16.96
CA VAL A 129 -17.23 -11.48 15.58
C VAL A 129 -15.70 -11.63 15.47
N PRO A 130 -15.18 -12.59 14.66
CA PRO A 130 -13.75 -12.73 14.42
C PRO A 130 -13.12 -11.46 13.85
N LEU A 131 -11.90 -11.16 14.33
CA LEU A 131 -11.12 -9.99 13.93
C LEU A 131 -9.93 -10.40 13.07
N VAL A 132 -9.82 -9.79 11.90
CA VAL A 132 -8.61 -9.79 11.03
C VAL A 132 -8.01 -8.39 11.04
N THR A 133 -6.69 -8.30 11.08
CA THR A 133 -5.97 -7.04 10.83
C THR A 133 -4.96 -7.22 9.70
N THR A 134 -4.93 -6.28 8.75
CA THR A 134 -3.84 -6.20 7.75
C THR A 134 -2.85 -5.12 8.16
N ILE A 135 -1.59 -5.52 8.23
CA ILE A 135 -0.47 -4.64 8.59
C ILE A 135 0.17 -4.10 7.33
N HIS A 136 -0.03 -2.81 7.09
CA HIS A 136 0.57 -2.07 5.99
C HIS A 136 1.90 -1.40 6.37
N SER A 137 2.10 -1.12 7.66
CA SER A 137 3.32 -0.62 8.28
C SER A 137 3.22 -0.80 9.78
N LEU A 138 4.35 -0.83 10.48
CA LEU A 138 4.41 -0.95 11.94
C LEU A 138 4.86 0.37 12.55
N GLU A 139 4.12 0.89 13.51
CA GLU A 139 4.45 2.14 14.20
C GLU A 139 5.83 2.05 14.92
N PRO A 140 6.18 0.96 15.64
CA PRO A 140 7.49 0.84 16.29
C PRO A 140 8.69 0.93 15.32
N LEU A 141 8.52 0.58 14.05
CA LEU A 141 9.56 0.69 13.01
C LEU A 141 9.57 2.04 12.30
N ARG A 142 8.79 3.00 12.78
CA ARG A 142 8.63 4.33 12.20
C ARG A 142 8.84 5.43 13.27
N PRO A 143 9.97 5.46 13.98
CA PRO A 143 10.20 6.38 15.10
C PRO A 143 10.10 7.86 14.69
N TRP A 144 10.39 8.20 13.41
CA TRP A 144 10.19 9.56 12.87
C TRP A 144 8.72 10.01 12.89
N LYS A 145 7.75 9.12 13.10
CA LYS A 145 6.34 9.46 13.31
C LYS A 145 6.12 10.28 14.59
N GLU A 146 7.03 10.22 15.55
CA GLU A 146 6.96 11.06 16.75
C GLU A 146 7.05 12.55 16.40
N GLU A 147 7.79 12.91 15.34
CA GLU A 147 7.82 14.27 14.81
C GLU A 147 6.44 14.75 14.34
N GLN A 148 5.64 13.83 13.75
CA GLN A 148 4.30 14.12 13.23
C GLN A 148 3.19 14.07 14.28
N LEU A 149 3.26 13.12 15.19
CA LEU A 149 2.23 12.80 16.17
C LEU A 149 2.54 13.37 17.57
N GLY A 150 3.80 13.72 17.83
CA GLY A 150 4.25 14.16 19.15
C GLY A 150 3.93 13.09 20.21
N ALA A 151 3.46 13.52 21.39
CA ALA A 151 3.11 12.61 22.47
C ALA A 151 2.02 11.59 22.13
N ALA A 152 1.22 11.83 21.08
CA ALA A 152 0.21 10.90 20.59
C ALA A 152 0.83 9.64 19.92
N TYR A 153 2.13 9.65 19.60
CA TYR A 153 2.83 8.49 19.04
C TYR A 153 2.78 7.25 19.95
N ARG A 154 2.92 7.46 21.28
CA ARG A 154 2.80 6.35 22.25
C ARG A 154 1.40 5.72 22.22
N LEU A 155 0.37 6.53 22.05
CA LEU A 155 -1.02 6.07 21.95
C LEU A 155 -1.24 5.29 20.66
N SER A 156 -0.71 5.75 19.50
CA SER A 156 -0.83 5.01 18.25
C SER A 156 -0.13 3.64 18.31
N CYS A 157 1.07 3.56 18.91
CA CYS A 157 1.77 2.29 19.14
C CYS A 157 0.97 1.35 20.05
N TRP A 158 0.33 1.87 21.11
CA TRP A 158 -0.51 1.07 22.00
C TRP A 158 -1.77 0.56 21.29
N MET A 159 -2.43 1.40 20.50
CA MET A 159 -3.61 1.02 19.73
C MET A 159 -3.27 -0.04 18.69
N GLU A 160 -2.13 0.10 18.01
CA GLU A 160 -1.66 -0.89 17.04
C GLU A 160 -1.39 -2.23 17.74
N ARG A 161 -0.62 -2.24 18.83
CA ARG A 161 -0.35 -3.44 19.63
C ARG A 161 -1.64 -4.12 20.06
N THR A 162 -2.56 -3.38 20.70
CA THR A 162 -3.82 -3.93 21.21
C THR A 162 -4.64 -4.59 20.09
N GLY A 163 -4.74 -3.96 18.94
CA GLY A 163 -5.49 -4.51 17.80
C GLY A 163 -4.84 -5.75 17.21
N VAL A 164 -3.52 -5.72 17.06
CA VAL A 164 -2.76 -6.86 16.49
C VAL A 164 -2.80 -8.08 17.41
N GLU A 165 -2.48 -7.90 18.70
CA GLU A 165 -2.46 -8.99 19.70
C GLU A 165 -3.87 -9.58 19.95
N ALA A 166 -4.92 -8.77 19.81
CA ALA A 166 -6.31 -9.23 19.94
C ALA A 166 -6.86 -9.93 18.69
N SER A 167 -6.16 -9.87 17.57
CA SER A 167 -6.64 -10.43 16.30
C SER A 167 -6.65 -11.96 16.29
N ASP A 168 -7.67 -12.53 15.64
CA ASP A 168 -7.76 -13.97 15.39
C ASP A 168 -6.85 -14.38 14.22
N ARG A 169 -6.67 -13.48 13.26
CA ARG A 169 -5.68 -13.58 12.17
C ARG A 169 -5.07 -12.21 11.88
N VAL A 170 -3.80 -12.22 11.52
CA VAL A 170 -3.04 -11.05 11.09
C VAL A 170 -2.52 -11.30 9.68
N ILE A 171 -2.81 -10.39 8.76
CA ILE A 171 -2.28 -10.41 7.40
C ILE A 171 -1.05 -9.52 7.35
N ALA A 172 0.08 -10.11 7.02
CA ALA A 172 1.32 -9.42 6.70
C ALA A 172 1.42 -9.27 5.16
N VAL A 173 1.71 -8.06 4.67
CA VAL A 173 1.80 -7.79 3.23
C VAL A 173 3.09 -8.33 2.58
N SER A 174 4.03 -8.84 3.39
CA SER A 174 5.27 -9.49 2.94
C SER A 174 5.79 -10.44 4.01
N LYS A 175 6.73 -11.33 3.64
CA LYS A 175 7.44 -12.19 4.59
C LYS A 175 8.28 -11.39 5.58
N GLU A 176 8.89 -10.28 5.11
CA GLU A 176 9.62 -9.38 6.00
C GLU A 176 8.68 -8.75 7.02
N MET A 177 7.50 -8.26 6.59
CA MET A 177 6.47 -7.74 7.49
C MET A 177 6.02 -8.81 8.50
N LYS A 178 5.87 -10.08 8.11
CA LYS A 178 5.58 -11.17 9.06
C LYS A 178 6.67 -11.27 10.13
N ARG A 179 7.95 -11.24 9.74
CA ARG A 179 9.07 -11.26 10.70
C ARG A 179 9.05 -10.07 11.64
N ASP A 180 8.75 -8.89 11.12
CA ASP A 180 8.68 -7.67 11.92
C ASP A 180 7.50 -7.68 12.91
N ILE A 181 6.34 -8.18 12.51
CA ILE A 181 5.18 -8.37 13.40
C ILE A 181 5.56 -9.27 14.57
N LEU A 182 6.16 -10.43 14.30
CA LEU A 182 6.57 -11.40 15.31
C LEU A 182 7.66 -10.87 16.26
N LYS A 183 8.47 -9.90 15.82
CA LYS A 183 9.46 -9.22 16.68
C LYS A 183 8.83 -8.14 17.56
N CYS A 184 7.82 -7.43 17.05
CA CYS A 184 7.25 -6.25 17.71
C CYS A 184 6.11 -6.59 18.67
N TYR A 185 5.39 -7.70 18.44
CA TYR A 185 4.15 -8.03 19.14
C TYR A 185 4.11 -9.49 19.60
N ASP A 186 3.37 -9.74 20.67
CA ASP A 186 3.11 -11.08 21.22
C ASP A 186 1.96 -11.73 20.44
N VAL A 187 2.28 -12.30 19.30
CA VAL A 187 1.33 -12.94 18.38
C VAL A 187 1.88 -14.30 17.95
N ASP A 188 1.07 -15.35 18.05
CA ASP A 188 1.43 -16.67 17.56
C ASP A 188 1.72 -16.64 16.04
N GLU A 189 2.81 -17.28 15.65
CA GLU A 189 3.22 -17.31 14.24
C GLU A 189 2.13 -17.89 13.32
N GLU A 190 1.35 -18.83 13.80
CA GLU A 190 0.26 -19.49 13.07
C GLU A 190 -0.91 -18.55 12.76
N LYS A 191 -1.08 -17.47 13.55
CA LYS A 191 -2.08 -16.44 13.30
C LYS A 191 -1.65 -15.49 12.17
N VAL A 192 -0.35 -15.39 11.87
CA VAL A 192 0.18 -14.46 10.88
C VAL A 192 0.27 -15.13 9.51
N ARG A 193 -0.54 -14.66 8.57
CA ARG A 193 -0.56 -15.09 7.16
C ARG A 193 0.08 -14.04 6.27
N VAL A 194 0.87 -14.49 5.30
CA VAL A 194 1.40 -13.58 4.28
C VAL A 194 0.43 -13.57 3.09
N ILE A 195 -0.15 -12.41 2.82
CA ILE A 195 -0.95 -12.14 1.64
C ILE A 195 -0.44 -10.82 1.04
N HIS A 196 0.16 -10.89 -0.13
CA HIS A 196 0.75 -9.74 -0.80
C HIS A 196 -0.31 -8.74 -1.27
N ASN A 197 0.12 -7.50 -1.56
CA ASN A 197 -0.73 -6.56 -2.29
C ASN A 197 -0.80 -6.95 -3.76
N GLY A 198 -1.86 -6.52 -4.42
CA GLY A 198 -2.09 -6.75 -5.84
C GLY A 198 -1.84 -5.51 -6.70
N ILE A 199 -2.00 -5.70 -8.01
CA ILE A 199 -2.04 -4.65 -9.02
C ILE A 199 -3.19 -4.92 -9.99
N ASP A 200 -3.84 -3.87 -10.47
CA ASP A 200 -4.84 -3.96 -11.54
C ASP A 200 -4.14 -3.86 -12.90
N LEU A 201 -4.15 -4.97 -13.65
CA LEU A 201 -3.44 -5.10 -14.91
C LEU A 201 -4.21 -4.54 -16.11
N ASP A 202 -5.48 -4.23 -15.94
CA ASP A 202 -6.30 -3.56 -16.96
C ASP A 202 -6.08 -2.05 -16.90
N GLU A 203 -5.91 -1.51 -15.71
CA GLU A 203 -5.57 -0.11 -15.49
C GLU A 203 -4.07 0.16 -15.73
N TYR A 204 -3.19 -0.59 -15.03
CA TYR A 204 -1.73 -0.42 -15.14
C TYR A 204 -1.18 -1.27 -16.27
N LYS A 205 -1.06 -0.66 -17.42
CA LYS A 205 -0.45 -1.23 -18.63
C LYS A 205 0.26 -0.15 -19.40
N ARG A 206 1.27 -0.55 -20.15
CA ARG A 206 2.03 0.38 -20.99
C ARG A 206 1.11 1.17 -21.91
N LYS A 207 1.27 2.49 -21.92
CA LYS A 207 0.58 3.44 -22.78
C LYS A 207 1.50 3.86 -23.93
N GLU A 208 0.92 4.04 -25.12
CA GLU A 208 1.63 4.62 -26.27
C GLU A 208 1.64 6.15 -26.22
N SER A 209 0.62 6.77 -25.61
CA SER A 209 0.54 8.21 -25.41
C SER A 209 1.65 8.70 -24.49
N ASP A 210 2.25 9.86 -24.83
CA ASP A 210 3.35 10.51 -24.09
C ASP A 210 3.03 12.01 -23.84
N ILE A 211 1.75 12.38 -23.89
CA ILE A 211 1.29 13.77 -23.75
C ILE A 211 1.64 14.33 -22.38
N THR A 212 1.53 13.49 -21.35
CA THR A 212 1.85 13.87 -19.96
C THR A 212 3.29 14.33 -19.80
N ARG A 213 4.24 13.70 -20.49
CA ARG A 213 5.65 14.09 -20.45
C ARG A 213 5.83 15.54 -20.94
N GLU A 214 5.19 15.89 -22.08
CA GLU A 214 5.25 17.22 -22.64
C GLU A 214 4.56 18.25 -21.74
N GLU A 215 3.38 17.93 -21.20
CA GLU A 215 2.60 18.79 -20.31
C GLU A 215 3.40 19.21 -19.06
N TYR A 216 4.16 18.27 -18.47
CA TYR A 216 5.00 18.54 -17.30
C TYR A 216 6.41 19.04 -17.65
N GLY A 217 6.74 19.24 -18.92
CA GLY A 217 8.06 19.69 -19.36
C GLY A 217 9.17 18.68 -19.03
N ILE A 218 8.87 17.40 -19.16
CA ILE A 218 9.80 16.30 -18.88
C ILE A 218 10.58 15.97 -20.16
N TRP A 219 11.87 15.68 -20.02
CA TRP A 219 12.74 15.34 -21.15
C TRP A 219 12.42 13.94 -21.70
N GLU A 220 12.89 13.64 -22.90
CA GLU A 220 12.69 12.32 -23.52
C GLU A 220 13.32 11.18 -22.70
N LYS A 221 14.47 11.46 -22.08
CA LYS A 221 15.15 10.49 -21.22
C LYS A 221 14.99 10.90 -19.77
N TYR A 222 14.37 10.05 -18.96
CA TYR A 222 14.21 10.34 -17.54
C TYR A 222 14.16 9.11 -16.65
N ILE A 223 14.58 9.30 -15.41
CA ILE A 223 14.39 8.41 -14.27
C ILE A 223 13.15 8.91 -13.55
N LEU A 224 12.23 8.03 -13.20
CA LEU A 224 11.02 8.37 -12.48
C LEU A 224 11.09 7.93 -11.01
N PHE A 225 10.78 8.84 -10.10
CA PHE A 225 10.48 8.57 -8.70
C PHE A 225 9.03 8.97 -8.42
N VAL A 226 8.30 8.11 -7.66
CA VAL A 226 6.94 8.38 -7.24
C VAL A 226 6.81 8.10 -5.74
N GLY A 227 6.29 9.05 -4.98
CA GLY A 227 6.09 8.85 -3.56
C GLY A 227 5.91 10.14 -2.78
N ARG A 228 5.61 10.02 -1.47
CA ARG A 228 5.57 11.19 -0.59
C ARG A 228 6.98 11.79 -0.40
N MET A 229 7.04 13.11 -0.21
CA MET A 229 8.28 13.75 0.24
C MET A 229 8.57 13.30 1.68
N SER A 230 9.37 12.27 1.83
CA SER A 230 9.70 11.72 3.15
C SER A 230 11.08 11.09 3.18
N ARG A 231 11.70 11.09 4.35
CA ARG A 231 12.96 10.37 4.58
C ARG A 231 12.79 8.87 4.37
N GLN A 232 11.62 8.34 4.72
CA GLN A 232 11.26 6.94 4.51
C GLN A 232 11.36 6.52 3.04
N LYS A 233 10.93 7.38 2.11
CA LYS A 233 10.94 7.07 0.66
C LYS A 233 12.32 7.28 0.02
N GLY A 234 13.29 7.75 0.77
CA GLY A 234 14.69 7.83 0.33
C GLY A 234 14.96 8.85 -0.78
N ILE A 235 14.09 9.87 -0.93
CA ILE A 235 14.22 10.89 -1.98
C ILE A 235 15.59 11.58 -1.95
N PHE A 236 16.17 11.79 -0.75
CA PHE A 236 17.50 12.37 -0.59
C PHE A 236 18.63 11.47 -1.11
N HIS A 237 18.43 10.14 -1.11
CA HIS A 237 19.40 9.20 -1.67
C HIS A 237 19.43 9.26 -3.20
N LEU A 238 18.26 9.48 -3.82
CA LEU A 238 18.18 9.72 -5.27
C LEU A 238 18.80 11.08 -5.62
N LEU A 239 18.47 12.14 -4.88
CA LEU A 239 19.08 13.46 -5.08
C LEU A 239 20.60 13.40 -4.89
N GLY A 240 21.10 12.65 -3.89
CA GLY A 240 22.53 12.42 -3.70
C GLY A 240 23.20 11.59 -4.79
N ALA A 241 22.44 10.87 -5.62
CA ALA A 241 22.95 10.12 -6.77
C ALA A 241 23.07 10.98 -8.05
N VAL A 242 22.37 12.12 -8.10
CA VAL A 242 22.32 13.00 -9.30
C VAL A 242 23.70 13.38 -9.87
N PRO A 243 24.71 13.73 -9.03
CA PRO A 243 26.05 14.09 -9.54
C PRO A 243 26.72 12.98 -10.38
N ASP A 244 26.34 11.73 -10.15
CA ASP A 244 26.94 10.57 -10.83
C ASP A 244 26.08 10.07 -12.01
N LEU A 245 24.98 10.78 -12.35
CA LEU A 245 24.08 10.45 -13.46
C LEU A 245 24.45 11.28 -14.72
N PRO A 246 24.10 10.80 -15.93
CA PRO A 246 24.33 11.55 -17.16
C PRO A 246 23.54 12.87 -17.19
N GLU A 247 24.16 13.96 -17.66
CA GLU A 247 23.52 15.28 -17.74
C GLU A 247 22.36 15.34 -18.74
N ASP A 248 22.31 14.44 -19.73
CA ASP A 248 21.24 14.32 -20.73
C ASP A 248 20.03 13.48 -20.24
N VAL A 249 20.04 13.08 -18.98
CA VAL A 249 18.94 12.33 -18.32
C VAL A 249 18.34 13.18 -17.22
N GLN A 250 17.03 13.35 -17.27
CA GLN A 250 16.28 14.05 -16.23
C GLN A 250 15.90 13.14 -15.07
N VAL A 251 15.96 13.65 -13.85
CA VAL A 251 15.40 12.98 -12.67
C VAL A 251 14.05 13.61 -12.35
N VAL A 252 12.97 12.87 -12.56
CA VAL A 252 11.59 13.32 -12.35
C VAL A 252 11.11 12.82 -11.00
N LEU A 253 10.79 13.74 -10.12
CA LEU A 253 10.29 13.48 -8.77
C LEU A 253 8.80 13.83 -8.70
N CYS A 254 7.91 12.85 -8.89
CA CYS A 254 6.50 12.98 -8.56
C CYS A 254 6.35 12.82 -7.05
N ALA A 255 6.55 13.90 -6.31
CA ALA A 255 6.67 13.89 -4.86
C ALA A 255 5.78 14.95 -4.23
N GLY A 256 4.57 14.57 -3.86
CA GLY A 256 3.62 15.36 -3.09
C GLY A 256 3.58 14.95 -1.62
N ALA A 257 2.66 15.52 -0.85
CA ALA A 257 2.34 15.18 0.53
C ALA A 257 3.60 15.06 1.44
N PRO A 258 4.30 16.16 1.73
CA PRO A 258 5.47 16.15 2.59
C PRO A 258 5.13 15.69 4.01
N ASP A 259 6.05 14.94 4.64
CA ASP A 259 5.87 14.50 6.04
C ASP A 259 5.86 15.69 7.00
N THR A 260 6.73 16.68 6.78
CA THR A 260 6.75 17.96 7.49
C THR A 260 7.15 19.12 6.56
N PRO A 261 6.85 20.39 6.90
CA PRO A 261 7.30 21.55 6.13
C PRO A 261 8.81 21.64 5.97
N GLU A 262 9.58 21.20 6.98
CA GLU A 262 11.04 21.20 6.97
C GLU A 262 11.58 20.23 5.91
N VAL A 263 10.98 19.02 5.84
CA VAL A 263 11.33 18.02 4.80
C VAL A 263 11.01 18.55 3.41
N GLU A 264 9.88 19.26 3.24
CA GLU A 264 9.55 19.89 1.96
C GLU A 264 10.60 20.93 1.57
N ALA A 265 10.94 21.85 2.47
CA ALA A 265 11.92 22.89 2.21
C ALA A 265 13.30 22.31 1.84
N GLU A 266 13.72 21.25 2.53
CA GLU A 266 14.97 20.55 2.27
C GLU A 266 14.97 19.90 0.88
N VAL A 267 13.90 19.17 0.52
CA VAL A 267 13.77 18.53 -0.81
C VAL A 267 13.75 19.56 -1.93
N VAL A 268 13.00 20.65 -1.78
CA VAL A 268 12.96 21.74 -2.76
C VAL A 268 14.35 22.37 -2.92
N GLY A 269 15.05 22.65 -1.82
CA GLY A 269 16.39 23.22 -1.81
C GLY A 269 17.43 22.29 -2.48
N GLU A 270 17.37 21.00 -2.20
CA GLU A 270 18.29 20.02 -2.82
C GLU A 270 17.98 19.83 -4.33
N ALA A 271 16.70 19.74 -4.70
CA ALA A 271 16.31 19.60 -6.10
C ALA A 271 16.72 20.82 -6.97
N ALA A 272 16.63 22.03 -6.41
CA ALA A 272 16.98 23.27 -7.11
C ALA A 272 18.49 23.40 -7.46
N LYS A 273 19.36 22.60 -6.85
CA LYS A 273 20.79 22.57 -7.16
C LYS A 273 21.12 21.98 -8.53
N TRP A 274 20.17 21.23 -9.10
CA TRP A 274 20.41 20.41 -10.29
C TRP A 274 19.43 20.80 -11.42
N PRO A 275 19.92 21.30 -12.56
CA PRO A 275 19.06 21.75 -13.68
C PRO A 275 18.30 20.58 -14.35
N ASN A 276 18.81 19.35 -14.22
CA ASN A 276 18.19 18.13 -14.74
C ASN A 276 17.28 17.43 -13.71
N VAL A 277 16.93 18.07 -12.57
CA VAL A 277 15.92 17.56 -11.63
C VAL A 277 14.60 18.30 -11.84
N ARG A 278 13.54 17.56 -12.10
CA ARG A 278 12.17 18.06 -12.20
C ARG A 278 11.35 17.61 -11.01
N LEU A 279 10.97 18.53 -10.13
CA LEU A 279 10.11 18.28 -8.98
C LEU A 279 8.66 18.65 -9.32
N ILE A 280 7.75 17.67 -9.24
CA ILE A 280 6.31 17.80 -9.39
C ILE A 280 5.71 17.63 -7.99
N ARG A 281 5.15 18.71 -7.43
CA ARG A 281 4.69 18.76 -6.03
C ARG A 281 3.22 18.44 -5.87
N GLU A 282 2.44 18.60 -6.92
CA GLU A 282 1.03 18.23 -6.94
C GLU A 282 0.83 16.70 -7.04
N MET A 283 -0.34 16.25 -6.63
CA MET A 283 -0.77 14.87 -6.85
C MET A 283 -1.00 14.66 -8.36
N VAL A 284 -0.12 13.90 -9.00
CA VAL A 284 -0.29 13.54 -10.41
C VAL A 284 -1.47 12.57 -10.55
N PRO A 285 -2.47 12.84 -11.40
CA PRO A 285 -3.56 11.91 -11.65
C PRO A 285 -3.07 10.53 -12.10
N LYS A 286 -3.77 9.48 -11.71
CA LYS A 286 -3.37 8.09 -11.98
C LYS A 286 -3.10 7.82 -13.46
N GLU A 287 -3.97 8.29 -14.33
CA GLU A 287 -3.86 8.10 -15.78
C GLU A 287 -2.57 8.72 -16.35
N LYS A 288 -2.21 9.91 -15.86
CA LYS A 288 -0.96 10.60 -16.20
C LYS A 288 0.25 9.90 -15.63
N LEU A 289 0.13 9.37 -14.40
CA LEU A 289 1.20 8.64 -13.76
C LEU A 289 1.51 7.33 -14.51
N ILE A 290 0.50 6.64 -15.04
CA ILE A 290 0.67 5.44 -15.88
C ILE A 290 1.43 5.79 -17.17
N GLU A 291 1.17 6.95 -17.81
CA GLU A 291 1.97 7.41 -18.94
C GLU A 291 3.42 7.66 -18.53
N LEU A 292 3.65 8.35 -17.41
CA LEU A 292 5.01 8.59 -16.91
C LEU A 292 5.75 7.29 -16.59
N TYR A 293 5.09 6.29 -15.98
CA TYR A 293 5.71 4.98 -15.82
C TYR A 293 6.07 4.37 -17.19
N SER A 294 5.16 4.42 -18.17
CA SER A 294 5.31 3.76 -19.47
C SER A 294 6.49 4.25 -20.31
N HIS A 295 6.90 5.51 -20.10
CA HIS A 295 7.95 6.16 -20.89
C HIS A 295 9.25 6.40 -20.09
N ALA A 296 9.25 6.17 -18.78
CA ALA A 296 10.48 6.25 -17.98
C ALA A 296 11.50 5.19 -18.43
N GLN A 297 12.78 5.60 -18.53
CA GLN A 297 13.86 4.66 -18.78
C GLN A 297 14.04 3.69 -17.61
N VAL A 298 13.84 4.20 -16.38
CA VAL A 298 14.00 3.44 -15.14
C VAL A 298 13.07 4.05 -14.09
N PHE A 299 12.39 3.22 -13.35
CA PHE A 299 11.72 3.61 -12.11
C PHE A 299 12.67 3.41 -10.93
N CYS A 300 12.81 4.43 -10.08
CA CYS A 300 13.68 4.42 -8.92
C CYS A 300 12.89 4.43 -7.61
N CYS A 301 13.08 3.40 -6.77
CA CYS A 301 12.46 3.28 -5.45
C CYS A 301 13.52 3.13 -4.35
N PRO A 302 14.19 4.23 -3.92
CA PRO A 302 15.32 4.20 -2.98
C PRO A 302 14.88 4.19 -1.51
N SER A 303 13.71 3.63 -1.20
CA SER A 303 13.12 3.61 0.14
C SER A 303 14.06 3.00 1.18
N VAL A 304 14.08 3.56 2.40
CA VAL A 304 14.80 3.00 3.55
C VAL A 304 13.91 2.05 4.38
N TYR A 305 12.62 2.21 4.25
CA TYR A 305 11.61 1.33 4.83
C TYR A 305 10.44 1.21 3.88
N GLU A 306 10.15 0.00 3.41
CA GLU A 306 9.07 -0.28 2.46
C GLU A 306 8.42 -1.62 2.81
N PRO A 307 7.28 -1.63 3.48
CA PRO A 307 6.59 -2.86 3.86
C PRO A 307 6.28 -3.80 2.70
N PHE A 308 5.95 -3.24 1.53
CA PHE A 308 5.71 -4.01 0.31
C PHE A 308 6.20 -3.29 -0.95
N GLY A 309 5.72 -2.05 -1.20
CA GLY A 309 6.13 -1.25 -2.35
C GLY A 309 5.24 -1.46 -3.59
N ILE A 310 3.94 -1.17 -3.48
CA ILE A 310 2.97 -1.24 -4.60
C ILE A 310 3.47 -0.47 -5.83
N ILE A 311 4.12 0.67 -5.63
CA ILE A 311 4.68 1.50 -6.71
C ILE A 311 5.68 0.75 -7.62
N ASN A 312 6.34 -0.29 -7.10
CA ASN A 312 7.19 -1.16 -7.93
C ASN A 312 6.33 -2.06 -8.82
N LEU A 313 5.17 -2.53 -8.33
CA LEU A 313 4.21 -3.28 -9.17
C LEU A 313 3.64 -2.38 -10.27
N GLU A 314 3.34 -1.12 -9.97
CA GLU A 314 2.84 -0.13 -10.94
C GLU A 314 3.85 0.08 -12.09
N ALA A 315 5.12 0.30 -11.75
CA ALA A 315 6.19 0.44 -12.73
C ALA A 315 6.37 -0.84 -13.57
N MET A 316 6.42 -2.01 -12.91
CA MET A 316 6.58 -3.30 -13.56
C MET A 316 5.38 -3.64 -14.47
N ALA A 317 4.16 -3.28 -14.06
CA ALA A 317 2.95 -3.44 -14.87
C ALA A 317 2.99 -2.60 -16.14
N CYS A 318 3.66 -1.44 -16.11
CA CYS A 318 3.90 -0.57 -17.26
C CYS A 318 5.16 -0.94 -18.07
N GLU A 319 5.75 -2.11 -17.84
CA GLU A 319 6.98 -2.60 -18.48
C GLU A 319 8.22 -1.73 -18.20
N THR A 320 8.26 -1.03 -17.09
CA THR A 320 9.37 -0.17 -16.70
C THR A 320 10.32 -0.94 -15.76
N PRO A 321 11.63 -1.03 -16.08
CA PRO A 321 12.58 -1.68 -15.21
C PRO A 321 12.76 -0.90 -13.91
N VAL A 322 13.03 -1.61 -12.81
CA VAL A 322 13.08 -1.03 -11.47
C VAL A 322 14.51 -1.05 -10.92
N VAL A 323 14.94 0.08 -10.34
CA VAL A 323 16.08 0.11 -9.42
C VAL A 323 15.56 0.49 -8.05
N ALA A 324 15.73 -0.37 -7.06
CA ALA A 324 15.14 -0.20 -5.74
C ALA A 324 16.10 -0.60 -4.61
N SER A 325 15.82 -0.10 -3.42
CA SER A 325 16.54 -0.54 -2.22
C SER A 325 16.17 -1.98 -1.85
N ARG A 326 17.14 -2.71 -1.32
CA ARG A 326 16.99 -4.09 -0.81
C ARG A 326 16.38 -4.07 0.59
N VAL A 327 15.12 -3.63 0.71
CA VAL A 327 14.42 -3.52 1.99
C VAL A 327 12.99 -4.05 1.93
N GLY A 328 12.52 -4.57 3.04
CA GLY A 328 11.13 -4.97 3.26
C GLY A 328 10.58 -5.87 2.15
N GLY A 329 9.35 -5.62 1.72
CA GLY A 329 8.68 -6.39 0.68
C GLY A 329 9.21 -6.15 -0.74
N ILE A 330 10.05 -5.13 -0.97
CA ILE A 330 10.65 -4.89 -2.29
C ILE A 330 11.43 -6.12 -2.78
N ILE A 331 12.11 -6.83 -1.89
CA ILE A 331 12.88 -8.04 -2.23
C ILE A 331 12.01 -9.21 -2.70
N GLU A 332 10.72 -9.18 -2.41
CA GLU A 332 9.75 -10.17 -2.87
C GLU A 332 9.08 -9.75 -4.19
N VAL A 333 9.08 -8.47 -4.49
CA VAL A 333 8.54 -7.89 -5.72
C VAL A 333 9.57 -7.89 -6.83
N VAL A 334 10.75 -7.29 -6.59
CA VAL A 334 11.82 -7.12 -7.58
C VAL A 334 12.81 -8.27 -7.51
N VAL A 335 13.03 -8.97 -8.62
CA VAL A 335 14.05 -10.01 -8.75
C VAL A 335 15.32 -9.39 -9.30
N HIS A 336 16.37 -9.34 -8.46
CA HIS A 336 17.65 -8.74 -8.81
C HIS A 336 18.27 -9.41 -10.05
N GLY A 337 18.61 -8.62 -11.05
CA GLY A 337 19.22 -9.06 -12.31
C GLY A 337 18.21 -9.59 -13.34
N GLU A 338 16.93 -9.75 -12.98
CA GLU A 338 15.88 -10.25 -13.87
C GLU A 338 14.82 -9.18 -14.19
N THR A 339 14.19 -8.59 -13.17
CA THR A 339 13.15 -7.56 -13.33
C THR A 339 13.64 -6.16 -12.98
N GLY A 340 14.86 -6.05 -12.48
CA GLY A 340 15.47 -4.80 -12.04
C GLY A 340 16.74 -5.04 -11.22
N PHE A 341 17.21 -4.00 -10.57
CA PHE A 341 18.34 -4.08 -9.65
C PHE A 341 17.96 -3.70 -8.23
N LEU A 342 18.46 -4.47 -7.26
CA LEU A 342 18.36 -4.16 -5.83
C LEU A 342 19.71 -3.67 -5.34
N VAL A 343 19.73 -2.53 -4.65
CA VAL A 343 20.93 -1.89 -4.06
C VAL A 343 20.77 -1.75 -2.55
N GLU A 344 21.86 -1.61 -1.81
CA GLU A 344 21.76 -1.39 -0.37
C GLU A 344 21.15 -0.01 -0.07
N PRO A 345 20.26 0.09 0.93
CA PRO A 345 19.61 1.34 1.27
C PRO A 345 20.62 2.39 1.76
N GLY A 346 20.36 3.66 1.44
CA GLY A 346 21.23 4.76 1.88
C GLY A 346 22.60 4.82 1.18
N ARG A 347 22.72 4.23 -0.01
CA ARG A 347 23.96 4.18 -0.82
C ARG A 347 23.77 4.89 -2.17
N PRO A 348 23.85 6.23 -2.22
CA PRO A 348 23.63 6.98 -3.48
C PRO A 348 24.55 6.55 -4.62
N GLY A 349 25.82 6.25 -4.35
CA GLY A 349 26.76 5.79 -5.38
C GLY A 349 26.40 4.42 -5.98
N GLU A 350 25.95 3.45 -5.15
CA GLU A 350 25.47 2.16 -5.66
C GLU A 350 24.17 2.34 -6.47
N LEU A 351 23.30 3.24 -6.01
CA LEU A 351 22.09 3.60 -6.72
C LEU A 351 22.39 4.18 -8.10
N ALA A 352 23.32 5.14 -8.18
CA ALA A 352 23.78 5.72 -9.44
C ALA A 352 24.38 4.68 -10.39
N LEU A 353 25.20 3.75 -9.88
CA LEU A 353 25.77 2.67 -10.70
C LEU A 353 24.68 1.77 -11.31
N ALA A 354 23.69 1.39 -10.51
CA ALA A 354 22.58 0.55 -10.99
C ALA A 354 21.70 1.29 -12.03
N LEU A 355 21.39 2.55 -11.79
CA LEU A 355 20.65 3.42 -12.72
C LEU A 355 21.43 3.56 -14.03
N ASN A 356 22.73 3.93 -13.98
CA ASN A 356 23.58 4.08 -15.14
C ASN A 356 23.68 2.81 -15.99
N LYS A 357 23.64 1.63 -15.38
CA LYS A 357 23.65 0.36 -16.11
C LYS A 357 22.45 0.21 -17.03
N LEU A 358 21.23 0.59 -16.54
CA LEU A 358 20.02 0.55 -17.35
C LEU A 358 19.92 1.69 -18.35
N LEU A 359 20.42 2.87 -18.02
CA LEU A 359 20.45 4.02 -18.92
C LEU A 359 21.35 3.82 -20.14
N ARG A 360 22.47 3.08 -19.96
CA ARG A 360 23.43 2.78 -21.04
C ARG A 360 23.03 1.59 -21.90
N ASP A 361 22.29 0.63 -21.34
CA ASP A 361 21.88 -0.60 -22.04
C ASP A 361 20.35 -0.66 -22.17
N ARG A 362 19.84 -0.05 -23.24
CA ARG A 362 18.39 -0.01 -23.55
C ARG A 362 17.79 -1.41 -23.75
N GLU A 363 18.57 -2.35 -24.30
CA GLU A 363 18.08 -3.72 -24.53
C GLU A 363 17.90 -4.46 -23.19
N LEU A 364 18.84 -4.30 -22.27
CA LEU A 364 18.73 -4.81 -20.91
C LEU A 364 17.52 -4.20 -20.19
N ALA A 365 17.36 -2.88 -20.26
CA ALA A 365 16.23 -2.19 -19.64
C ALA A 365 14.89 -2.70 -20.17
N ARG A 366 14.73 -2.82 -21.50
CA ARG A 366 13.52 -3.36 -22.13
C ARG A 366 13.24 -4.80 -21.73
N ARG A 367 14.26 -5.65 -21.69
CA ARG A 367 14.14 -7.05 -21.27
C ARG A 367 13.69 -7.16 -19.82
N MET A 368 14.27 -6.38 -18.92
CA MET A 368 13.89 -6.36 -17.50
C MET A 368 12.47 -5.82 -17.30
N GLY A 369 12.06 -4.77 -18.02
CA GLY A 369 10.70 -4.25 -17.97
C GLY A 369 9.66 -5.30 -18.37
N LYS A 370 9.88 -6.02 -19.47
CA LYS A 370 9.01 -7.12 -19.91
C LYS A 370 8.97 -8.28 -18.91
N ALA A 371 10.11 -8.64 -18.33
CA ALA A 371 10.16 -9.65 -17.27
C ALA A 371 9.38 -9.20 -16.03
N GLY A 372 9.47 -7.90 -15.68
CA GLY A 372 8.67 -7.29 -14.63
C GLY A 372 7.18 -7.43 -14.88
N ARG A 373 6.69 -7.08 -16.07
CA ARG A 373 5.28 -7.23 -16.47
C ARG A 373 4.82 -8.69 -16.32
N LYS A 374 5.56 -9.63 -16.86
CA LYS A 374 5.23 -11.06 -16.75
C LYS A 374 5.14 -11.53 -15.30
N ARG A 375 6.04 -11.02 -14.44
CA ARG A 375 6.03 -11.37 -13.01
C ARG A 375 4.77 -10.87 -12.30
N VAL A 376 4.36 -9.62 -12.53
CA VAL A 376 3.15 -9.09 -11.88
C VAL A 376 1.89 -9.80 -12.35
N GLU A 377 1.81 -10.19 -13.62
CA GLU A 377 0.71 -11.00 -14.17
C GLU A 377 0.59 -12.36 -13.46
N LEU A 378 1.70 -13.01 -13.18
CA LEU A 378 1.71 -14.34 -12.58
C LEU A 378 1.44 -14.35 -11.07
N PHE A 379 1.88 -13.32 -10.34
CA PHE A 379 1.96 -13.41 -8.87
C PHE A 379 1.18 -12.35 -8.10
N PHE A 380 0.80 -11.22 -8.72
CA PHE A 380 0.30 -10.06 -7.98
C PHE A 380 -1.04 -9.51 -8.50
N SER A 381 -2.00 -10.40 -8.88
CA SER A 381 -3.35 -9.96 -9.27
C SER A 381 -4.26 -9.76 -8.05
N TRP A 382 -5.10 -8.73 -8.07
CA TRP A 382 -6.10 -8.51 -7.02
C TRP A 382 -7.10 -9.67 -6.88
N ASP A 383 -7.43 -10.37 -7.96
CA ASP A 383 -8.32 -11.54 -7.90
C ASP A 383 -7.69 -12.69 -7.09
N SER A 384 -6.37 -12.88 -7.21
CA SER A 384 -5.64 -13.86 -6.39
C SER A 384 -5.61 -13.44 -4.92
N VAL A 385 -5.34 -12.16 -4.64
CA VAL A 385 -5.33 -11.59 -3.29
C VAL A 385 -6.71 -11.73 -2.62
N ALA A 386 -7.78 -11.39 -3.33
CA ALA A 386 -9.14 -11.52 -2.82
C ALA A 386 -9.53 -12.98 -2.53
N LYS A 387 -9.14 -13.93 -3.38
CA LYS A 387 -9.36 -15.37 -3.13
C LYS A 387 -8.65 -15.84 -1.86
N GLN A 388 -7.37 -15.51 -1.71
CA GLN A 388 -6.59 -15.87 -0.50
C GLN A 388 -7.20 -15.25 0.77
N THR A 389 -7.64 -13.99 0.69
CA THR A 389 -8.26 -13.28 1.82
C THR A 389 -9.61 -13.88 2.19
N ARG A 390 -10.46 -14.19 1.19
CA ARG A 390 -11.74 -14.89 1.41
C ARG A 390 -11.54 -16.27 2.05
N ASP A 391 -10.54 -17.02 1.58
CA ASP A 391 -10.28 -18.37 2.08
C ASP A 391 -9.81 -18.32 3.55
N LEU A 392 -9.00 -17.31 3.92
CA LEU A 392 -8.66 -17.02 5.31
C LEU A 392 -9.92 -16.74 6.17
N TYR A 393 -10.88 -15.96 5.67
CA TYR A 393 -12.13 -15.72 6.40
C TYR A 393 -12.95 -17.00 6.58
N ARG A 394 -13.00 -17.87 5.55
CA ARG A 394 -13.70 -19.16 5.62
C ARG A 394 -13.11 -20.07 6.70
N GLU A 395 -11.77 -20.15 6.79
CA GLU A 395 -11.09 -20.91 7.85
C GLU A 395 -11.57 -20.48 9.24
N MET A 396 -11.79 -19.19 9.47
CA MET A 396 -12.18 -18.63 10.77
C MET A 396 -13.65 -18.87 11.13
N VAL A 397 -14.54 -18.92 10.14
CA VAL A 397 -15.98 -19.10 10.35
C VAL A 397 -16.37 -20.57 10.50
N VAL A 398 -15.69 -21.48 9.79
CA VAL A 398 -15.93 -22.94 9.87
C VAL A 398 -15.45 -23.54 11.20
N THR A 399 -14.50 -22.89 11.88
CA THR A 399 -13.90 -23.38 13.13
C THR A 399 -14.73 -22.99 14.38
N LYS A 400 -15.86 -22.28 14.22
CA LYS A 400 -16.87 -22.01 15.25
C LYS A 400 -18.03 -23.02 15.18
#